data_a7c4b9f30814edf5806640bbe7622cda
#
_entry.id   a7c4b9f30814edf5806640bbe7622cda
#
_cell.length_a   1.000
_cell.length_b   1.000
_cell.length_c   1.000
_cell.angle_alpha   90.00
_cell.angle_beta   90.00
_cell.angle_gamma   90.00
#
_symmetry.space_group_name_H-M   'P 1'
#
loop_
_entity.id
_entity.type
_entity.pdbx_description
1 polymer ?
#
loop_
_entity_poly.entity_id
_entity_poly.type
_entity_poly.pdbx_seq_one_letter_code
_entity_poly.pdbx_strand_id
1 'polypeptide(L)'
;EVDVTHDVTYSLGDSTIASVSRRGILRSRAEGTGQLQVQLGDLVATAAVTVTDIELQRPLNFQHDIVPILSRFGCNASGCHGKAEGQNGFKLSVFGFNAEADFQSLVMEGRGRRLFPASAEKSLLLRKAVGTTPHGGGARLSIDRPEYGTLLAWIEAGMPWGNDEDPRVVKIDV
;
A
#
# COMPACT_ATOMS: atom_id res chain seq x y z
N GLU A 1 15.60 25.66 -2.08
CA GLU A 1 14.24 25.14 -2.22
C GLU A 1 13.79 24.62 -0.86
N VAL A 2 12.57 24.96 -0.43
CA VAL A 2 12.05 24.59 0.89
C VAL A 2 10.76 23.82 0.68
N ASP A 3 10.63 22.64 1.32
CA ASP A 3 9.39 21.87 1.32
C ASP A 3 8.37 22.54 2.25
N VAL A 4 7.28 23.02 1.67
CA VAL A 4 6.16 23.66 2.36
C VAL A 4 4.88 22.80 2.36
N THR A 5 4.97 21.54 2.03
CA THR A 5 3.83 20.62 1.88
C THR A 5 2.91 20.60 3.10
N HIS A 6 3.45 20.80 4.30
CA HIS A 6 2.69 20.80 5.55
C HIS A 6 2.23 22.17 6.01
N ASP A 7 2.72 23.25 5.38
CA ASP A 7 2.44 24.64 5.76
C ASP A 7 1.39 25.29 4.86
N VAL A 8 0.95 24.58 3.83
CA VAL A 8 -0.03 25.06 2.86
C VAL A 8 -1.43 24.53 3.15
N THR A 9 -2.43 25.26 2.65
CA THR A 9 -3.83 24.82 2.63
C THR A 9 -4.17 24.30 1.25
N TYR A 10 -4.75 23.10 1.20
CA TYR A 10 -5.23 22.47 -0.03
C TYR A 10 -6.74 22.57 -0.14
N SER A 11 -7.23 22.94 -1.31
CA SER A 11 -8.65 22.90 -1.66
C SER A 11 -8.86 22.39 -3.08
N LEU A 12 -9.95 21.69 -3.29
CA LEU A 12 -10.34 21.18 -4.62
C LEU A 12 -11.67 21.81 -5.00
N GLY A 13 -11.74 22.36 -6.22
CA GLY A 13 -12.91 23.08 -6.71
C GLY A 13 -14.15 22.19 -6.85
N ASP A 14 -13.96 20.91 -7.15
CA ASP A 14 -15.03 19.90 -7.21
C ASP A 14 -14.67 18.71 -6.30
N SER A 15 -15.32 18.63 -5.16
CA SER A 15 -15.14 17.53 -4.19
C SER A 15 -15.87 16.24 -4.58
N THR A 16 -16.66 16.23 -5.65
CA THR A 16 -17.33 15.02 -6.16
C THR A 16 -16.37 14.14 -6.91
N ILE A 17 -15.40 14.70 -7.64
CA ILE A 17 -14.41 13.94 -8.42
C ILE A 17 -13.26 13.42 -7.58
N ALA A 18 -12.82 14.16 -6.58
CA ALA A 18 -11.74 13.76 -5.68
C ALA A 18 -11.84 14.49 -4.33
N SER A 19 -11.08 14.02 -3.37
CA SER A 19 -10.83 14.71 -2.09
C SER A 19 -9.35 14.96 -1.92
N VAL A 20 -8.98 16.03 -1.22
CA VAL A 20 -7.62 16.33 -0.83
C VAL A 20 -7.50 16.38 0.69
N SER A 21 -6.49 15.72 1.24
CA SER A 21 -6.19 15.77 2.66
C SER A 21 -5.36 17.01 3.02
N ARG A 22 -5.26 17.34 4.32
CA ARG A 22 -4.36 18.40 4.82
C ARG A 22 -2.87 18.16 4.51
N ARG A 23 -2.51 16.94 4.13
CA ARG A 23 -1.15 16.56 3.72
C ARG A 23 -0.97 16.50 2.20
N GLY A 24 -1.90 17.06 1.43
CA GLY A 24 -1.83 17.08 -0.03
C GLY A 24 -2.13 15.74 -0.71
N ILE A 25 -2.63 14.72 0.01
CA ILE A 25 -2.98 13.44 -0.60
C ILE A 25 -4.32 13.56 -1.29
N LEU A 26 -4.33 13.40 -2.60
CA LEU A 26 -5.53 13.31 -3.42
C LEU A 26 -6.07 11.87 -3.44
N ARG A 27 -7.40 11.75 -3.41
CA ARG A 27 -8.11 10.47 -3.56
C ARG A 27 -9.25 10.66 -4.53
N SER A 28 -9.25 9.89 -5.62
CA SER A 28 -10.33 9.87 -6.61
C SER A 28 -11.66 9.39 -5.99
N ARG A 29 -12.78 9.88 -6.53
CA ARG A 29 -14.15 9.52 -6.15
C ARG A 29 -15.03 9.23 -7.34
N ALA A 30 -14.91 10.05 -8.40
CA ALA A 30 -15.63 9.90 -9.66
C ALA A 30 -14.76 10.42 -10.80
N GLU A 31 -15.06 10.00 -12.02
CA GLU A 31 -14.42 10.55 -13.19
C GLU A 31 -14.78 12.02 -13.40
N GLY A 32 -13.83 12.79 -13.90
CA GLY A 32 -14.02 14.21 -14.16
C GLY A 32 -12.72 15.01 -14.08
N THR A 33 -12.86 16.31 -14.26
CA THR A 33 -11.76 17.26 -14.20
C THR A 33 -12.07 18.38 -13.21
N GLY A 34 -11.12 18.70 -12.35
CA GLY A 34 -11.21 19.77 -11.36
C GLY A 34 -9.90 20.51 -11.22
N GLN A 35 -9.89 21.54 -10.39
CA GLN A 35 -8.71 22.35 -10.11
C GLN A 35 -8.34 22.23 -8.63
N LEU A 36 -7.13 21.75 -8.37
CA LEU A 36 -6.51 21.81 -7.06
C LEU A 36 -5.93 23.19 -6.87
N GLN A 37 -6.24 23.83 -5.76
CA GLN A 37 -5.64 25.07 -5.30
C GLN A 37 -4.80 24.80 -4.06
N VAL A 38 -3.61 25.36 -4.03
CA VAL A 38 -2.66 25.31 -2.91
C VAL A 38 -2.34 26.73 -2.49
N GLN A 39 -2.50 27.04 -1.21
CA GLN A 39 -2.31 28.39 -0.68
C GLN A 39 -1.29 28.41 0.46
N LEU A 40 -0.31 29.31 0.36
CA LEU A 40 0.68 29.62 1.40
C LEU A 40 0.62 31.15 1.69
N GLY A 41 -0.01 31.55 2.79
CA GLY A 41 -0.27 32.96 3.05
C GLY A 41 -1.05 33.61 1.90
N ASP A 42 -0.48 34.64 1.27
CA ASP A 42 -1.07 35.33 0.11
C ASP A 42 -0.71 34.69 -1.24
N LEU A 43 0.16 33.70 -1.26
CA LEU A 43 0.57 33.00 -2.48
C LEU A 43 -0.41 31.86 -2.79
N VAL A 44 -0.83 31.82 -4.06
CA VAL A 44 -1.74 30.78 -4.56
C VAL A 44 -1.14 30.14 -5.80
N ALA A 45 -1.14 28.80 -5.80
CA ALA A 45 -0.82 27.99 -6.98
C ALA A 45 -2.00 27.07 -7.32
N THR A 46 -2.14 26.72 -8.59
CA THR A 46 -3.22 25.86 -9.05
C THR A 46 -2.67 24.76 -9.95
N ALA A 47 -3.28 23.56 -9.88
CA ALA A 47 -2.99 22.43 -10.76
C ALA A 47 -4.29 21.79 -11.25
N ALA A 48 -4.32 21.42 -12.53
CA ALA A 48 -5.44 20.63 -13.05
C ALA A 48 -5.36 19.19 -12.51
N VAL A 49 -6.51 18.67 -12.10
CA VAL A 49 -6.68 17.28 -11.67
C VAL A 49 -7.70 16.62 -12.58
N THR A 50 -7.30 15.57 -13.27
CA THR A 50 -8.21 14.75 -14.08
C THR A 50 -8.26 13.34 -13.51
N VAL A 51 -9.47 12.83 -13.28
CA VAL A 51 -9.73 11.46 -12.86
C VAL A 51 -10.37 10.73 -14.03
N THR A 52 -9.75 9.65 -14.46
CA THR A 52 -10.22 8.76 -15.53
C THR A 52 -10.16 7.31 -15.06
N ASP A 53 -10.92 6.45 -15.70
CA ASP A 53 -10.85 5.00 -15.53
C ASP A 53 -11.04 4.53 -14.09
N ILE A 54 -11.90 5.22 -13.32
CA ILE A 54 -12.10 4.93 -11.88
C ILE A 54 -12.64 3.52 -11.63
N GLU A 55 -13.39 2.97 -12.57
CA GLU A 55 -13.92 1.60 -12.53
C GLU A 55 -12.88 0.56 -12.96
N LEU A 56 -11.77 1.00 -13.56
CA LEU A 56 -10.73 0.09 -14.01
C LEU A 56 -9.93 -0.38 -12.79
N GLN A 57 -10.21 -1.58 -12.34
CA GLN A 57 -9.40 -2.22 -11.31
C GLN A 57 -8.07 -2.66 -11.90
N ARG A 58 -7.01 -1.95 -11.53
CA ARG A 58 -5.65 -2.35 -11.87
C ARG A 58 -5.35 -3.72 -11.23
N PRO A 59 -4.84 -4.68 -11.98
CA PRO A 59 -4.38 -5.94 -11.40
C PRO A 59 -3.32 -5.69 -10.34
N LEU A 60 -3.43 -6.42 -9.23
CA LEU A 60 -2.45 -6.33 -8.14
C LEU A 60 -1.23 -7.18 -8.48
N ASN A 61 -0.06 -6.63 -8.24
CA ASN A 61 1.23 -7.25 -8.48
C ASN A 61 1.97 -7.41 -7.15
N PHE A 62 2.45 -8.63 -6.87
CA PHE A 62 3.12 -8.90 -5.61
C PHE A 62 4.35 -8.04 -5.41
N GLN A 63 5.21 -7.93 -6.42
CA GLN A 63 6.46 -7.20 -6.34
C GLN A 63 6.24 -5.68 -6.23
N HIS A 64 5.24 -5.14 -6.95
CA HIS A 64 5.03 -3.71 -7.05
C HIS A 64 4.06 -3.16 -5.99
N ASP A 65 3.15 -3.98 -5.46
CA ASP A 65 2.13 -3.55 -4.51
C ASP A 65 2.31 -4.13 -3.11
N ILE A 66 2.67 -5.41 -3.01
CA ILE A 66 2.69 -6.12 -1.72
C ILE A 66 4.05 -5.99 -1.03
N VAL A 67 5.15 -6.22 -1.76
CA VAL A 67 6.51 -6.10 -1.20
C VAL A 67 6.77 -4.69 -0.62
N PRO A 68 6.38 -3.57 -1.28
CA PRO A 68 6.52 -2.24 -0.69
C PRO A 68 5.75 -2.05 0.61
N ILE A 69 4.56 -2.64 0.74
CA ILE A 69 3.81 -2.61 2.00
C ILE A 69 4.57 -3.36 3.11
N LEU A 70 5.05 -4.58 2.81
CA LEU A 70 5.83 -5.36 3.78
C LEU A 70 7.09 -4.61 4.24
N SER A 71 7.76 -3.90 3.33
CA SER A 71 8.94 -3.11 3.63
C SER A 71 8.61 -1.85 4.45
N ARG A 72 7.59 -1.11 4.04
CA ARG A 72 7.14 0.12 4.73
C ARG A 72 6.78 -0.12 6.19
N PHE A 73 6.13 -1.25 6.49
CA PHE A 73 5.71 -1.60 7.85
C PHE A 73 6.75 -2.44 8.60
N GLY A 74 7.95 -2.63 8.01
CA GLY A 74 9.07 -3.30 8.62
C GLY A 74 8.90 -4.80 8.81
N CYS A 75 7.95 -5.43 8.08
CA CYS A 75 7.71 -6.87 8.18
C CYS A 75 8.95 -7.68 7.75
N ASN A 76 9.66 -7.21 6.71
CA ASN A 76 10.88 -7.81 6.16
C ASN A 76 12.18 -7.14 6.65
N ALA A 77 12.12 -6.34 7.72
CA ALA A 77 13.32 -5.80 8.34
C ALA A 77 14.17 -6.92 9.00
N SER A 78 15.48 -6.68 9.13
CA SER A 78 16.44 -7.64 9.69
C SER A 78 16.14 -8.06 11.13
N GLY A 79 15.44 -7.25 11.90
CA GLY A 79 14.97 -7.59 13.26
C GLY A 79 13.65 -8.36 13.30
N CYS A 80 12.97 -8.49 12.15
CA CYS A 80 11.68 -9.15 12.00
C CYS A 80 11.82 -10.41 11.11
N HIS A 81 10.97 -10.54 10.08
CA HIS A 81 11.03 -11.71 9.19
C HIS A 81 12.21 -11.71 8.21
N GLY A 82 12.93 -10.57 8.09
CA GLY A 82 14.15 -10.46 7.26
C GLY A 82 15.42 -11.00 7.90
N LYS A 83 15.41 -11.44 9.16
CA LYS A 83 16.60 -12.07 9.75
C LYS A 83 16.87 -13.46 9.12
N ALA A 84 18.10 -13.95 9.28
CA ALA A 84 18.59 -15.15 8.59
C ALA A 84 17.69 -16.39 8.79
N GLU A 85 17.15 -16.60 9.99
CA GLU A 85 16.26 -17.71 10.35
C GLU A 85 14.77 -17.38 10.16
N GLY A 86 14.44 -16.11 9.85
CA GLY A 86 13.06 -15.63 9.91
C GLY A 86 12.50 -15.63 11.33
N GLN A 87 11.19 -15.65 11.50
CA GLN A 87 10.48 -15.75 12.77
C GLN A 87 9.45 -16.87 12.73
N ASN A 88 9.58 -17.87 13.60
CA ASN A 88 8.64 -18.98 13.71
C ASN A 88 8.34 -19.68 12.36
N GLY A 89 9.38 -19.94 11.57
CA GLY A 89 9.27 -20.59 10.26
C GLY A 89 8.67 -19.69 9.17
N PHE A 90 8.67 -18.37 9.35
CA PHE A 90 8.33 -17.40 8.31
C PHE A 90 9.50 -16.45 8.10
N LYS A 91 10.07 -16.52 6.92
CA LYS A 91 11.22 -15.71 6.49
C LYS A 91 10.83 -14.87 5.27
N LEU A 92 11.32 -13.64 5.23
CA LEU A 92 11.26 -12.75 4.08
C LEU A 92 12.67 -12.28 3.74
N SER A 93 12.90 -11.88 2.52
CA SER A 93 14.14 -11.22 2.13
C SER A 93 14.21 -9.82 2.72
N VAL A 94 15.40 -9.37 3.12
CA VAL A 94 15.57 -8.03 3.71
C VAL A 94 15.16 -6.97 2.70
N PHE A 95 14.19 -6.12 3.09
CA PHE A 95 13.61 -5.05 2.25
C PHE A 95 13.04 -5.54 0.90
N GLY A 96 12.72 -6.82 0.78
CA GLY A 96 12.09 -7.36 -0.43
C GLY A 96 13.05 -7.54 -1.61
N PHE A 97 14.37 -7.71 -1.34
CA PHE A 97 15.35 -7.82 -2.41
C PHE A 97 15.16 -9.07 -3.28
N ASN A 98 14.46 -10.09 -2.77
CA ASN A 98 14.13 -11.32 -3.50
C ASN A 98 12.63 -11.59 -3.38
N ALA A 99 11.83 -10.88 -4.21
CA ALA A 99 10.37 -10.96 -4.17
C ALA A 99 9.85 -12.37 -4.48
N GLU A 100 10.54 -13.15 -5.32
CA GLU A 100 10.15 -14.54 -5.64
C GLU A 100 10.26 -15.43 -4.41
N ALA A 101 11.36 -15.37 -3.67
CA ALA A 101 11.51 -16.10 -2.41
C ALA A 101 10.49 -15.64 -1.35
N ASP A 102 10.17 -14.35 -1.31
CA ASP A 102 9.17 -13.80 -0.41
C ASP A 102 7.77 -14.32 -0.74
N PHE A 103 7.42 -14.40 -2.03
CA PHE A 103 6.16 -14.96 -2.50
C PHE A 103 6.05 -16.44 -2.14
N GLN A 104 7.09 -17.25 -2.43
CA GLN A 104 7.13 -18.65 -2.07
C GLN A 104 6.94 -18.85 -0.56
N SER A 105 7.68 -18.08 0.25
CA SER A 105 7.56 -18.16 1.70
C SER A 105 6.17 -17.75 2.20
N LEU A 106 5.58 -16.69 1.66
CA LEU A 106 4.31 -16.16 2.15
C LEU A 106 3.11 -17.00 1.68
N VAL A 107 3.09 -17.36 0.38
CA VAL A 107 1.93 -17.96 -0.28
C VAL A 107 1.99 -19.48 -0.24
N MET A 108 3.15 -20.08 -0.56
CA MET A 108 3.27 -21.51 -0.82
C MET A 108 3.68 -22.32 0.41
N GLU A 109 4.54 -21.75 1.26
CA GLU A 109 5.03 -22.47 2.43
C GLU A 109 4.01 -22.53 3.58
N GLY A 110 4.25 -23.44 4.52
CA GLY A 110 3.44 -23.57 5.72
C GLY A 110 2.02 -24.09 5.43
N ARG A 111 1.81 -24.75 4.29
CA ARG A 111 0.51 -25.31 3.87
C ARG A 111 -0.61 -24.26 3.77
N GLY A 112 -0.29 -23.09 3.26
CA GLY A 112 -1.24 -21.98 3.15
C GLY A 112 -1.69 -21.36 4.48
N ARG A 113 -1.00 -21.66 5.59
CA ARG A 113 -1.39 -21.20 6.93
C ARG A 113 -1.48 -19.68 7.08
N ARG A 114 -0.69 -18.93 6.29
CA ARG A 114 -0.56 -17.50 6.45
C ARG A 114 -1.68 -16.71 5.79
N LEU A 115 -2.27 -17.28 4.74
CA LEU A 115 -3.27 -16.64 3.89
C LEU A 115 -4.50 -17.53 3.77
N PHE A 116 -5.68 -16.93 3.77
CA PHE A 116 -6.95 -17.64 3.69
C PHE A 116 -7.90 -16.91 2.74
N PRO A 117 -7.81 -17.18 1.41
CA PRO A 117 -8.58 -16.44 0.40
C PRO A 117 -10.10 -16.56 0.56
N ALA A 118 -10.59 -17.69 1.08
CA ALA A 118 -12.03 -17.90 1.29
C ALA A 118 -12.65 -16.95 2.35
N SER A 119 -11.80 -16.34 3.20
CA SER A 119 -12.19 -15.33 4.20
C SER A 119 -10.93 -14.53 4.49
N ALA A 120 -10.59 -13.64 3.57
CA ALA A 120 -9.28 -12.99 3.50
C ALA A 120 -8.92 -12.22 4.78
N GLU A 121 -9.90 -11.59 5.43
CA GLU A 121 -9.75 -10.88 6.71
C GLU A 121 -9.31 -11.80 7.87
N LYS A 122 -9.54 -13.11 7.74
CA LYS A 122 -9.10 -14.12 8.72
C LYS A 122 -7.68 -14.62 8.48
N SER A 123 -7.05 -14.16 7.40
CA SER A 123 -5.64 -14.49 7.12
C SER A 123 -4.74 -14.13 8.28
N LEU A 124 -3.85 -15.05 8.65
CA LEU A 124 -2.93 -14.84 9.76
C LEU A 124 -2.02 -13.64 9.53
N LEU A 125 -1.65 -13.37 8.26
CA LEU A 125 -0.93 -12.17 7.87
C LEU A 125 -1.63 -10.89 8.36
N LEU A 126 -2.90 -10.70 7.99
CA LEU A 126 -3.67 -9.51 8.35
C LEU A 126 -3.91 -9.44 9.86
N ARG A 127 -4.35 -10.53 10.47
CA ARG A 127 -4.64 -10.58 11.90
C ARG A 127 -3.42 -10.26 12.77
N LYS A 128 -2.23 -10.74 12.38
CA LYS A 128 -0.98 -10.41 13.08
C LYS A 128 -0.55 -8.98 12.82
N ALA A 129 -0.69 -8.51 11.57
CA ALA A 129 -0.32 -7.15 11.21
C ALA A 129 -1.12 -6.09 11.99
N VAL A 130 -2.42 -6.32 12.22
CA VAL A 130 -3.29 -5.41 12.99
C VAL A 130 -3.34 -5.71 14.50
N GLY A 131 -2.65 -6.75 14.96
CA GLY A 131 -2.56 -7.09 16.39
C GLY A 131 -3.78 -7.82 16.97
N THR A 132 -4.74 -8.28 16.15
CA THR A 132 -5.90 -9.09 16.63
C THR A 132 -5.51 -10.54 16.94
N THR A 133 -4.30 -10.93 16.62
CA THR A 133 -3.67 -12.20 17.03
C THR A 133 -2.28 -11.88 17.59
N PRO A 134 -1.85 -12.52 18.70
CA PRO A 134 -0.55 -12.26 19.30
C PRO A 134 0.60 -12.28 18.28
N HIS A 135 1.41 -11.23 18.29
CA HIS A 135 2.50 -11.00 17.34
C HIS A 135 3.69 -10.35 18.05
N GLY A 136 4.84 -11.02 18.07
CA GLY A 136 6.05 -10.50 18.73
C GLY A 136 6.53 -9.16 18.15
N GLY A 137 6.22 -8.85 16.89
CA GLY A 137 6.49 -7.56 16.27
C GLY A 137 5.49 -6.45 16.64
N GLY A 138 4.44 -6.74 17.42
CA GLY A 138 3.35 -5.81 17.72
C GLY A 138 2.40 -5.57 16.55
N ALA A 139 1.45 -4.66 16.73
CA ALA A 139 0.62 -4.16 15.65
C ALA A 139 1.44 -3.23 14.75
N ARG A 140 1.44 -3.49 13.45
CA ARG A 140 2.20 -2.74 12.45
C ARG A 140 1.32 -1.95 11.50
N LEU A 141 0.07 -2.37 11.34
CA LEU A 141 -0.88 -1.86 10.38
C LEU A 141 -2.20 -1.54 11.09
N SER A 142 -2.97 -0.61 10.55
CA SER A 142 -4.34 -0.30 11.00
C SER A 142 -5.34 -0.67 9.90
N ILE A 143 -6.54 -1.11 10.28
CA ILE A 143 -7.58 -1.58 9.35
C ILE A 143 -8.06 -0.45 8.41
N ASP A 144 -8.05 0.78 8.90
CA ASP A 144 -8.48 1.98 8.16
C ASP A 144 -7.43 2.51 7.16
N ARG A 145 -6.25 1.89 7.11
CA ARG A 145 -5.21 2.29 6.17
C ARG A 145 -5.43 1.67 4.78
N PRO A 146 -5.12 2.43 3.71
CA PRO A 146 -5.24 1.90 2.34
C PRO A 146 -4.38 0.65 2.11
N GLU A 147 -3.23 0.54 2.77
CA GLU A 147 -2.36 -0.62 2.65
C GLU A 147 -3.01 -1.91 3.19
N TYR A 148 -3.87 -1.80 4.21
CA TYR A 148 -4.66 -2.95 4.66
C TYR A 148 -5.65 -3.38 3.57
N GLY A 149 -6.35 -2.42 2.96
CA GLY A 149 -7.26 -2.68 1.84
C GLY A 149 -6.56 -3.34 0.65
N THR A 150 -5.35 -2.89 0.32
CA THR A 150 -4.54 -3.50 -0.76
C THR A 150 -4.17 -4.95 -0.45
N LEU A 151 -3.71 -5.25 0.76
CA LEU A 151 -3.40 -6.62 1.18
C LEU A 151 -4.64 -7.51 1.19
N LEU A 152 -5.77 -6.99 1.68
CA LEU A 152 -7.04 -7.71 1.69
C LEU A 152 -7.49 -8.06 0.28
N ALA A 153 -7.56 -7.07 -0.62
CA ALA A 153 -7.95 -7.26 -2.01
C ALA A 153 -7.01 -8.24 -2.76
N TRP A 154 -5.70 -8.18 -2.50
CA TRP A 154 -4.74 -9.12 -3.07
C TRP A 154 -5.00 -10.56 -2.63
N ILE A 155 -5.34 -10.78 -1.36
CA ILE A 155 -5.68 -12.12 -0.85
C ILE A 155 -7.01 -12.59 -1.46
N GLU A 156 -8.03 -11.74 -1.53
CA GLU A 156 -9.34 -12.03 -2.14
C GLU A 156 -9.22 -12.38 -3.63
N ALA A 157 -8.29 -11.72 -4.34
CA ALA A 157 -7.98 -12.00 -5.74
C ALA A 157 -7.19 -13.31 -5.95
N GLY A 158 -6.94 -14.10 -4.89
CA GLY A 158 -6.20 -15.36 -4.97
C GLY A 158 -4.68 -15.20 -4.96
N MET A 159 -4.19 -14.07 -4.46
CA MET A 159 -2.75 -13.79 -4.28
C MET A 159 -1.96 -13.84 -5.60
N PRO A 160 -2.35 -13.06 -6.63
CA PRO A 160 -1.63 -13.08 -7.89
C PRO A 160 -0.17 -12.63 -7.70
N TRP A 161 0.73 -13.28 -8.45
CA TRP A 161 2.10 -12.78 -8.60
C TRP A 161 2.13 -11.47 -9.40
N GLY A 162 1.28 -11.36 -10.42
CA GLY A 162 1.25 -10.28 -11.40
C GLY A 162 2.02 -10.62 -12.67
N ASN A 163 2.12 -9.64 -13.56
CA ASN A 163 2.81 -9.73 -14.84
C ASN A 163 3.86 -8.64 -14.96
N ASP A 164 4.86 -8.84 -15.81
CA ASP A 164 5.92 -7.86 -16.06
C ASP A 164 5.40 -6.56 -16.72
N GLU A 165 4.24 -6.65 -17.39
CA GLU A 165 3.57 -5.52 -18.04
C GLU A 165 2.64 -4.74 -17.11
N ASP A 166 2.44 -5.20 -15.87
CA ASP A 166 1.62 -4.49 -14.90
C ASP A 166 2.17 -3.07 -14.64
N PRO A 167 1.29 -2.07 -14.47
CA PRO A 167 1.71 -0.70 -14.19
C PRO A 167 2.63 -0.61 -12.98
N ARG A 168 3.76 0.07 -13.14
CA ARG A 168 4.73 0.32 -12.08
C ARG A 168 5.22 1.75 -12.08
N VAL A 169 5.65 2.23 -10.92
CA VAL A 169 6.35 3.52 -10.83
C VAL A 169 7.74 3.35 -11.46
N VAL A 170 8.01 4.13 -12.51
CA VAL A 170 9.31 4.12 -13.20
C VAL A 170 10.19 5.30 -12.82
N LYS A 171 9.58 6.40 -12.33
CA LYS A 171 10.28 7.62 -11.92
C LYS A 171 9.41 8.43 -10.96
N ILE A 172 10.03 9.08 -10.02
CA ILE A 172 9.46 10.12 -9.18
C ILE A 172 10.36 11.34 -9.32
N ASP A 173 9.80 12.45 -9.79
CA ASP A 173 10.48 13.76 -9.79
C ASP A 173 10.04 14.50 -8.51
N VAL A 174 11.01 15.06 -7.76
CA VAL A 174 10.82 15.80 -6.51
C VAL A 174 11.31 17.24 -6.71
#